data_b13a27f0d8f5d67260a7ae1186ec5add
#
_entry.id   b13a27f0d8f5d67260a7ae1186ec5add
#
_cell.length_a   1.000
_cell.length_b   1.000
_cell.length_c   1.000
_cell.angle_alpha   90.00
_cell.angle_beta   90.00
_cell.angle_gamma   90.00
#
_symmetry.space_group_name_H-M   'P 1'
#
loop_
_entity.id
_entity.type
_entity.pdbx_description
1 polymer ?
#
loop_
_entity_poly.entity_id
_entity_poly.type
_entity_poly.pdbx_seq_one_letter_code
_entity_poly.pdbx_strand_id
1 'polypeptide(L)'
;MKKIYLFVISQLISVCCYAETWDEVVNSGNYYYGIGKAATQEEAYNMAWTEMLNSIVVHVSSDFEMISEENTINGQTDSRQKVMDCMKTYSQGTFTNVGSMTRGKAPHIEVLRYMKRSELKNVYAHRMEAARSWAELADEALGKRKVDMALQYYYWAYSLVRSVQYPYEVKDAQGRALATELPRKIQETLGKIDVKYESQDGDFVNLLFLYDGKPVSCLDFSYNDGQADNDGCRAQDGRGSLEMAQGHKDKKVFHVNIEYENKSYAQGDAELKSVLDVVPKTYFKEAKHLVQRSMDKEKDVQAESRQADAPLTPSASQQVDNGKYQTAMTRIEEAFRTKNFMAVNDLFDMEGLDALNQVVRYGTPRLVGDQNITFFKGAGATVTARGLKVSFSFTSPKRATFTENLVFTFNKEGKICNVTFGLGKVAEQDILCRNVSWGDDVKAQIMEFMENYKTAYCLKRLNYIKDIFADDAVIIVGKVTRRGGSNTNIGERQVSQFGRDIITLNRYTKDQYLSHLQKCFYNPRNKYINVKFAENDIQTLNSFNGHKVYGIQIKQLYNSATYGDVGYLFLMVDMTDADKPQIKVRTWQPNQTPIDQLFHAGEFYK
;
A
#
# COMPACT_ATOMS: atom_id res chain seq x y z
N MET A 1 43.49 -29.15 -50.42
CA MET A 1 42.22 -29.53 -49.77
C MET A 1 42.59 -30.40 -48.56
N LYS A 2 42.70 -29.78 -47.38
CA LYS A 2 42.88 -30.48 -46.12
C LYS A 2 41.66 -30.16 -45.25
N LYS A 3 40.87 -31.19 -44.95
CA LYS A 3 39.75 -31.13 -44.03
C LYS A 3 40.32 -31.12 -42.60
N ILE A 4 40.06 -30.03 -41.86
CA ILE A 4 40.32 -29.94 -40.42
C ILE A 4 39.06 -30.40 -39.74
N TYR A 5 39.11 -31.54 -39.04
CA TYR A 5 38.06 -31.98 -38.12
C TYR A 5 38.25 -31.25 -36.78
N LEU A 6 37.33 -30.40 -36.46
CA LEU A 6 37.22 -29.75 -35.15
C LEU A 6 36.51 -30.74 -34.20
N PHE A 7 37.25 -31.34 -33.30
CA PHE A 7 36.70 -32.16 -32.22
C PHE A 7 36.15 -31.21 -31.13
N VAL A 8 34.86 -31.01 -31.11
CA VAL A 8 34.18 -30.33 -29.98
C VAL A 8 33.98 -31.35 -28.89
N ILE A 9 34.87 -31.34 -27.87
CA ILE A 9 34.65 -32.06 -26.62
C ILE A 9 33.59 -31.30 -25.83
N SER A 10 32.39 -31.78 -25.93
CA SER A 10 31.30 -31.44 -25.03
C SER A 10 31.61 -32.01 -23.64
N GLN A 11 32.17 -31.19 -22.74
CA GLN A 11 32.16 -31.52 -21.32
C GLN A 11 30.71 -31.36 -20.83
N LEU A 12 30.03 -32.48 -20.82
CA LEU A 12 28.87 -32.67 -19.97
C LEU A 12 29.36 -32.56 -18.51
N ILE A 13 29.25 -31.36 -17.92
CA ILE A 13 29.26 -31.22 -16.47
C ILE A 13 27.96 -31.87 -16.00
N SER A 14 28.02 -33.15 -15.73
CA SER A 14 27.03 -33.86 -14.95
C SER A 14 27.05 -33.23 -13.56
N VAL A 15 26.14 -32.28 -13.29
CA VAL A 15 25.78 -31.90 -11.92
C VAL A 15 25.12 -33.13 -11.34
N CYS A 16 25.94 -34.03 -10.77
CA CYS A 16 25.45 -35.06 -9.88
C CYS A 16 24.74 -34.32 -8.72
N CYS A 17 23.41 -34.20 -8.75
CA CYS A 17 22.64 -34.01 -7.56
C CYS A 17 22.89 -35.22 -6.68
N TYR A 18 23.89 -35.15 -5.81
CA TYR A 18 24.03 -36.13 -4.73
C TYR A 18 22.75 -35.99 -3.90
N ALA A 19 21.92 -37.03 -3.93
CA ALA A 19 20.81 -37.17 -3.02
C ALA A 19 21.40 -37.22 -1.61
N GLU A 20 21.01 -36.29 -0.76
CA GLU A 20 21.43 -36.27 0.64
C GLU A 20 21.01 -37.57 1.31
N THR A 21 21.90 -38.15 2.11
CA THR A 21 21.62 -39.38 2.84
C THR A 21 21.19 -39.08 4.26
N TRP A 22 20.46 -40.01 4.88
CA TRP A 22 20.06 -39.90 6.29
C TRP A 22 21.22 -39.63 7.23
N ASP A 23 22.29 -40.42 7.08
CA ASP A 23 23.47 -40.31 7.91
C ASP A 23 24.27 -39.03 7.69
N GLU A 24 24.30 -38.53 6.47
CA GLU A 24 24.93 -37.24 6.15
C GLU A 24 24.15 -36.07 6.83
N VAL A 25 22.85 -36.09 6.77
CA VAL A 25 22.02 -35.05 7.41
C VAL A 25 22.22 -35.05 8.92
N VAL A 26 22.23 -36.21 9.54
CA VAL A 26 22.31 -36.35 11.01
C VAL A 26 23.73 -36.07 11.53
N ASN A 27 24.78 -36.47 10.80
CA ASN A 27 26.15 -36.49 11.34
C ASN A 27 27.04 -35.34 10.84
N SER A 28 26.67 -34.63 9.77
CA SER A 28 27.55 -33.59 9.19
C SER A 28 27.61 -32.29 9.97
N GLY A 29 26.65 -32.04 10.84
CA GLY A 29 26.47 -30.75 11.53
C GLY A 29 26.03 -29.59 10.63
N ASN A 30 25.79 -29.85 9.33
CA ASN A 30 25.39 -28.82 8.35
C ASN A 30 23.90 -28.59 8.26
N TYR A 31 23.13 -29.37 8.99
CA TYR A 31 21.66 -29.33 8.93
C TYR A 31 21.07 -29.04 10.30
N TYR A 32 19.91 -28.38 10.29
CA TYR A 32 18.91 -28.50 11.33
C TYR A 32 18.02 -29.68 10.97
N TYR A 33 17.76 -30.57 11.90
CA TYR A 33 16.91 -31.73 11.65
C TYR A 33 16.09 -32.13 12.86
N GLY A 34 15.05 -32.92 12.61
CA GLY A 34 14.27 -33.61 13.64
C GLY A 34 13.86 -34.99 13.14
N ILE A 35 13.76 -35.95 14.05
CA ILE A 35 13.38 -37.35 13.78
C ILE A 35 12.09 -37.66 14.52
N GLY A 36 11.02 -37.98 13.78
CA GLY A 36 9.77 -38.45 14.37
C GLY A 36 9.62 -39.95 14.21
N LYS A 37 9.13 -40.63 15.23
CA LYS A 37 8.86 -42.08 15.24
C LYS A 37 7.41 -42.30 15.68
N ALA A 38 6.61 -42.92 14.80
CA ALA A 38 5.20 -43.19 15.10
C ALA A 38 4.67 -44.40 14.34
N ALA A 39 3.43 -44.79 14.65
CA ALA A 39 2.74 -45.86 13.95
C ALA A 39 2.27 -45.44 12.55
N THR A 40 2.00 -44.15 12.34
CA THR A 40 1.59 -43.59 11.06
C THR A 40 2.63 -42.62 10.53
N GLN A 41 2.69 -42.47 9.20
CA GLN A 41 3.62 -41.56 8.54
C GLN A 41 3.30 -40.10 8.88
N GLU A 42 2.04 -39.75 9.00
CA GLU A 42 1.60 -38.39 9.33
C GLU A 42 2.04 -37.95 10.74
N GLU A 43 1.83 -38.84 11.73
CA GLU A 43 2.28 -38.57 13.10
C GLU A 43 3.81 -38.46 13.19
N ALA A 44 4.55 -39.40 12.56
CA ALA A 44 6.01 -39.34 12.50
C ALA A 44 6.51 -38.05 11.84
N TYR A 45 5.84 -37.62 10.76
CA TYR A 45 6.14 -36.38 10.05
C TYR A 45 5.95 -35.13 10.94
N ASN A 46 4.82 -35.07 11.64
CA ASN A 46 4.52 -33.95 12.55
C ASN A 46 5.49 -33.90 13.76
N MET A 47 5.88 -35.06 14.29
CA MET A 47 6.89 -35.15 15.33
C MET A 47 8.26 -34.67 14.84
N ALA A 48 8.72 -35.15 13.68
CA ALA A 48 10.00 -34.73 13.05
C ALA A 48 10.02 -33.22 12.78
N TRP A 49 8.91 -32.68 12.30
CA TRP A 49 8.75 -31.25 12.08
C TRP A 49 8.91 -30.45 13.35
N THR A 50 8.21 -30.85 14.42
CA THR A 50 8.27 -30.18 15.73
C THR A 50 9.68 -30.24 16.32
N GLU A 51 10.37 -31.38 16.23
CA GLU A 51 11.73 -31.54 16.74
C GLU A 51 12.74 -30.69 15.97
N MET A 52 12.65 -30.65 14.62
CA MET A 52 13.47 -29.78 13.79
C MET A 52 13.25 -28.30 14.15
N LEU A 53 12.01 -27.87 14.30
CA LEU A 53 11.67 -26.50 14.70
C LEU A 53 12.26 -26.17 16.08
N ASN A 54 12.16 -27.06 17.04
CA ASN A 54 12.76 -26.86 18.35
C ASN A 54 14.27 -26.69 18.28
N SER A 55 14.97 -27.42 17.40
CA SER A 55 16.43 -27.27 17.21
C SER A 55 16.81 -25.90 16.63
N ILE A 56 15.95 -25.31 15.80
CA ILE A 56 16.13 -23.95 15.26
C ILE A 56 15.78 -22.89 16.31
N VAL A 57 14.68 -23.10 17.01
CA VAL A 57 14.10 -22.16 18.00
C VAL A 57 15.02 -21.99 19.22
N VAL A 58 15.71 -23.03 19.65
CA VAL A 58 16.68 -22.92 20.78
C VAL A 58 17.80 -21.90 20.48
N HIS A 59 18.19 -21.73 19.22
CA HIS A 59 19.18 -20.72 18.84
C HIS A 59 18.60 -19.30 18.68
N VAL A 60 17.28 -19.17 18.46
CA VAL A 60 16.63 -17.86 18.20
C VAL A 60 15.95 -17.31 19.47
N SER A 61 15.59 -18.18 20.42
CA SER A 61 14.78 -17.79 21.58
C SER A 61 15.51 -16.91 22.59
N SER A 62 16.82 -17.09 22.79
CA SER A 62 17.57 -16.26 23.74
C SER A 62 17.59 -14.78 23.38
N ASP A 63 17.66 -14.47 22.07
CA ASP A 63 17.71 -13.10 21.56
C ASP A 63 16.31 -12.49 21.49
N PHE A 64 15.28 -13.31 21.27
CA PHE A 64 13.88 -12.89 21.25
C PHE A 64 13.35 -12.57 22.65
N GLU A 65 13.80 -13.30 23.67
CA GLU A 65 13.48 -13.02 25.07
C GLU A 65 14.04 -11.66 25.52
N MET A 66 15.25 -11.30 25.11
CA MET A 66 15.87 -10.01 25.45
C MET A 66 15.10 -8.80 24.87
N ILE A 67 14.55 -8.92 23.65
CA ILE A 67 13.73 -7.86 23.03
C ILE A 67 12.34 -7.76 23.68
N SER A 68 11.80 -8.85 24.19
CA SER A 68 10.47 -8.87 24.82
C SER A 68 10.50 -8.40 26.28
N GLU A 69 11.61 -8.55 27.00
CA GLU A 69 11.75 -8.09 28.40
C GLU A 69 11.74 -6.56 28.53
N GLU A 70 12.25 -5.83 27.55
CA GLU A 70 12.16 -4.36 27.53
C GLU A 70 10.74 -3.82 27.35
N ASN A 71 9.79 -4.65 26.91
CA ASN A 71 8.41 -4.23 26.59
C ASN A 71 7.33 -4.83 27.49
N THR A 72 7.68 -5.56 28.57
CA THR A 72 6.67 -6.26 29.38
C THR A 72 6.39 -5.53 30.69
N ILE A 73 5.31 -4.81 30.74
CA ILE A 73 4.60 -4.48 31.99
C ILE A 73 3.45 -5.48 32.11
N ASN A 74 3.58 -6.40 33.09
CA ASN A 74 2.60 -7.37 33.57
C ASN A 74 2.40 -8.70 32.78
N GLY A 75 2.94 -9.81 33.32
CA GLY A 75 2.49 -11.16 33.05
C GLY A 75 3.54 -12.19 32.59
N GLN A 76 4.44 -12.64 33.45
CA GLN A 76 5.61 -13.45 33.11
C GLN A 76 5.36 -14.89 32.61
N THR A 77 4.19 -15.50 32.80
CA THR A 77 3.98 -16.93 32.47
C THR A 77 3.28 -17.16 31.14
N ASP A 78 2.52 -16.19 30.64
CA ASP A 78 1.74 -16.28 29.42
C ASP A 78 2.55 -15.84 28.18
N SER A 79 3.65 -15.11 28.39
CA SER A 79 4.48 -14.56 27.32
C SER A 79 5.40 -15.60 26.67
N ARG A 80 6.01 -16.50 27.46
CA ARG A 80 6.92 -17.55 26.93
C ARG A 80 6.20 -18.53 26.01
N GLN A 81 5.02 -19.01 26.39
CA GLN A 81 4.25 -19.94 25.56
C GLN A 81 3.75 -19.25 24.28
N LYS A 82 3.30 -18.00 24.36
CA LYS A 82 2.88 -17.20 23.20
C LYS A 82 4.05 -16.93 22.26
N VAL A 83 5.24 -16.60 22.77
CA VAL A 83 6.46 -16.43 21.97
C VAL A 83 6.83 -17.74 21.29
N MET A 84 6.79 -18.87 21.98
CA MET A 84 7.08 -20.19 21.40
C MET A 84 6.07 -20.58 20.32
N ASP A 85 4.79 -20.30 20.51
CA ASP A 85 3.73 -20.59 19.54
C ASP A 85 3.83 -19.67 18.31
N CYS A 86 4.15 -18.39 18.51
CA CYS A 86 4.48 -17.47 17.43
C CYS A 86 5.71 -17.93 16.64
N MET A 87 6.77 -18.38 17.31
CA MET A 87 7.98 -18.89 16.65
C MET A 87 7.71 -20.18 15.87
N LYS A 88 6.86 -21.08 16.39
CA LYS A 88 6.43 -22.28 15.66
C LYS A 88 5.65 -21.91 14.40
N THR A 89 4.68 -21.02 14.50
CA THR A 89 3.87 -20.55 13.37
C THR A 89 4.75 -19.84 12.34
N TYR A 90 5.66 -18.99 12.80
CA TYR A 90 6.66 -18.30 11.98
C TYR A 90 7.56 -19.30 11.23
N SER A 91 8.07 -20.30 11.92
CA SER A 91 8.94 -21.32 11.34
C SER A 91 8.21 -22.13 10.26
N GLN A 92 6.93 -22.46 10.49
CA GLN A 92 6.10 -23.15 9.48
C GLN A 92 5.86 -22.33 8.23
N GLY A 93 5.72 -21.01 8.34
CA GLY A 93 5.53 -20.11 7.20
C GLY A 93 6.82 -19.74 6.46
N THR A 94 7.96 -19.84 7.12
CA THR A 94 9.25 -19.32 6.60
C THR A 94 10.09 -20.39 5.93
N PHE A 95 10.02 -21.65 6.38
CA PHE A 95 10.90 -22.72 5.90
C PHE A 95 10.27 -23.49 4.74
N THR A 96 10.57 -23.07 3.52
CA THR A 96 10.03 -23.66 2.29
C THR A 96 10.89 -24.78 1.70
N ASN A 97 12.18 -24.83 2.05
CA ASN A 97 13.13 -25.82 1.53
C ASN A 97 13.48 -26.91 2.56
N VAL A 98 12.47 -27.47 3.21
CA VAL A 98 12.65 -28.54 4.18
C VAL A 98 12.56 -29.88 3.47
N GLY A 99 13.66 -30.62 3.49
CA GLY A 99 13.71 -31.99 3.00
C GLY A 99 13.00 -32.97 3.93
N SER A 100 12.62 -34.12 3.39
CA SER A 100 12.03 -35.21 4.16
C SER A 100 12.55 -36.56 3.65
N MET A 101 12.91 -37.43 4.57
CA MET A 101 13.24 -38.85 4.30
C MET A 101 12.42 -39.72 5.24
N THR A 102 11.98 -40.89 4.73
CA THR A 102 11.18 -41.83 5.52
C THR A 102 11.85 -43.19 5.46
N ARG A 103 11.93 -43.89 6.59
CA ARG A 103 12.36 -45.26 6.69
C ARG A 103 11.47 -46.08 7.64
N GLY A 104 11.53 -47.39 7.52
CA GLY A 104 10.66 -48.31 8.30
C GLY A 104 9.30 -48.53 7.64
N LYS A 105 8.49 -49.33 8.30
CA LYS A 105 7.11 -49.66 7.91
C LYS A 105 6.22 -49.66 9.15
N ALA A 106 4.94 -49.39 8.95
CA ALA A 106 3.97 -49.43 10.04
C ALA A 106 4.07 -50.76 10.82
N PRO A 107 4.05 -50.75 12.17
CA PRO A 107 3.82 -49.56 13.03
C PRO A 107 5.10 -48.81 13.47
N HIS A 108 6.25 -49.05 12.83
CA HIS A 108 7.55 -48.45 13.17
C HIS A 108 8.07 -47.58 12.02
N ILE A 109 7.42 -46.45 11.80
CA ILE A 109 7.81 -45.46 10.78
C ILE A 109 8.68 -44.39 11.42
N GLU A 110 9.84 -44.12 10.80
CA GLU A 110 10.70 -43.01 11.16
C GLU A 110 10.73 -42.00 10.01
N VAL A 111 10.50 -40.74 10.32
CA VAL A 111 10.62 -39.61 9.39
C VAL A 111 11.71 -38.68 9.88
N LEU A 112 12.59 -38.27 8.97
CA LEU A 112 13.60 -37.23 9.15
C LEU A 112 13.14 -36.00 8.37
N ARG A 113 13.04 -34.86 9.06
CA ARG A 113 12.86 -33.54 8.45
C ARG A 113 14.15 -32.75 8.62
N TYR A 114 14.60 -32.05 7.59
CA TYR A 114 15.89 -31.35 7.65
C TYR A 114 15.94 -30.12 6.75
N MET A 115 16.78 -29.16 7.14
CA MET A 115 17.09 -27.96 6.38
C MET A 115 18.58 -27.61 6.53
N LYS A 116 19.22 -27.17 5.44
CA LYS A 116 20.62 -26.72 5.51
C LYS A 116 20.74 -25.45 6.36
N ARG A 117 21.73 -25.41 7.25
CA ARG A 117 22.04 -24.21 8.06
C ARG A 117 22.39 -23.00 7.17
N SER A 118 23.02 -23.24 6.01
CA SER A 118 23.32 -22.18 5.03
C SER A 118 22.07 -21.53 4.45
N GLU A 119 20.98 -22.28 4.31
CA GLU A 119 19.71 -21.72 3.79
C GLU A 119 19.06 -20.76 4.77
N LEU A 120 19.10 -21.09 6.06
CA LEU A 120 18.61 -20.19 7.10
C LEU A 120 19.44 -18.89 7.14
N LYS A 121 20.77 -18.99 7.04
CA LYS A 121 21.65 -17.82 6.94
C LYS A 121 21.28 -16.92 5.75
N ASN A 122 20.97 -17.50 4.59
CA ASN A 122 20.56 -16.74 3.41
C ASN A 122 19.21 -16.01 3.64
N VAL A 123 18.25 -16.67 4.30
CA VAL A 123 16.97 -16.02 4.67
C VAL A 123 17.23 -14.82 5.58
N TYR A 124 18.07 -14.98 6.61
CA TYR A 124 18.38 -13.88 7.51
C TYR A 124 19.16 -12.75 6.82
N ALA A 125 20.14 -13.09 5.97
CA ALA A 125 20.88 -12.07 5.21
C ALA A 125 19.95 -11.24 4.31
N HIS A 126 19.00 -11.89 3.64
CA HIS A 126 17.99 -11.19 2.82
C HIS A 126 17.10 -10.27 3.67
N ARG A 127 16.64 -10.73 4.85
CA ARG A 127 15.83 -9.89 5.75
C ARG A 127 16.61 -8.70 6.30
N MET A 128 17.88 -8.90 6.62
CA MET A 128 18.75 -7.81 7.08
C MET A 128 18.91 -6.73 6.00
N GLU A 129 19.07 -7.14 4.75
CA GLU A 129 19.15 -6.21 3.62
C GLU A 129 17.81 -5.50 3.36
N ALA A 130 16.71 -6.24 3.35
CA ALA A 130 15.38 -5.67 3.23
C ALA A 130 15.08 -4.67 4.35
N ALA A 131 15.48 -4.99 5.60
CA ALA A 131 15.30 -4.09 6.74
C ALA A 131 16.07 -2.77 6.57
N ARG A 132 17.32 -2.81 6.06
CA ARG A 132 18.09 -1.59 5.75
C ARG A 132 17.39 -0.75 4.68
N SER A 133 16.99 -1.40 3.59
CA SER A 133 16.28 -0.73 2.49
C SER A 133 14.99 -0.05 2.96
N TRP A 134 14.17 -0.74 3.76
CA TRP A 134 12.96 -0.14 4.32
C TRP A 134 13.26 1.01 5.29
N ALA A 135 14.35 0.92 6.08
CA ALA A 135 14.77 2.00 6.98
C ALA A 135 15.19 3.26 6.21
N GLU A 136 15.93 3.10 5.11
CA GLU A 136 16.35 4.21 4.23
C GLU A 136 15.14 4.86 3.55
N LEU A 137 14.22 4.06 3.02
CA LEU A 137 12.97 4.54 2.43
C LEU A 137 12.10 5.29 3.46
N ALA A 138 12.12 4.85 4.71
CA ALA A 138 11.42 5.54 5.80
C ALA A 138 12.03 6.92 6.10
N ASP A 139 13.36 7.00 6.16
CA ASP A 139 14.06 8.28 6.35
C ASP A 139 13.78 9.26 5.20
N GLU A 140 13.77 8.77 3.97
CA GLU A 140 13.42 9.56 2.79
C GLU A 140 11.96 10.04 2.84
N ALA A 141 11.02 9.15 3.16
CA ALA A 141 9.61 9.49 3.29
C ALA A 141 9.38 10.56 4.38
N LEU A 142 10.05 10.42 5.53
CA LEU A 142 9.97 11.40 6.62
C LEU A 142 10.56 12.75 6.21
N GLY A 143 11.68 12.76 5.50
CA GLY A 143 12.29 13.98 4.94
C GLY A 143 11.35 14.71 3.98
N LYS A 144 10.51 13.98 3.26
CA LYS A 144 9.44 14.50 2.38
C LYS A 144 8.11 14.74 3.13
N ARG A 145 8.09 14.66 4.46
CA ARG A 145 6.90 14.76 5.34
C ARG A 145 5.78 13.76 5.03
N LYS A 146 6.09 12.62 4.44
CA LYS A 146 5.15 11.51 4.21
C LYS A 146 5.10 10.62 5.44
N VAL A 147 4.45 11.12 6.49
CA VAL A 147 4.49 10.55 7.85
C VAL A 147 3.91 9.15 7.93
N ASP A 148 2.79 8.91 7.24
CA ASP A 148 2.14 7.60 7.14
C ASP A 148 3.07 6.54 6.54
N MET A 149 3.77 6.89 5.45
CA MET A 149 4.71 6.00 4.80
C MET A 149 5.97 5.78 5.65
N ALA A 150 6.48 6.84 6.28
CA ALA A 150 7.64 6.73 7.16
C ALA A 150 7.37 5.77 8.33
N LEU A 151 6.23 5.92 9.01
CA LEU A 151 5.81 5.03 10.10
C LEU A 151 5.68 3.58 9.63
N GLN A 152 5.02 3.37 8.50
CA GLN A 152 4.85 2.06 7.88
C GLN A 152 6.20 1.38 7.61
N TYR A 153 7.12 2.08 6.96
CA TYR A 153 8.42 1.52 6.57
C TYR A 153 9.34 1.30 7.76
N TYR A 154 9.37 2.21 8.73
CA TYR A 154 10.10 1.99 9.99
C TYR A 154 9.59 0.75 10.71
N TYR A 155 8.27 0.57 10.79
CA TYR A 155 7.71 -0.60 11.49
C TYR A 155 7.95 -1.91 10.74
N TRP A 156 7.90 -1.89 9.40
CA TRP A 156 8.24 -3.03 8.57
C TRP A 156 9.72 -3.40 8.70
N ALA A 157 10.62 -2.43 8.63
CA ALA A 157 12.03 -2.63 8.90
C ALA A 157 12.26 -3.22 10.29
N TYR A 158 11.60 -2.67 11.30
CA TYR A 158 11.71 -3.13 12.68
C TYR A 158 11.21 -4.57 12.86
N SER A 159 10.11 -4.93 12.23
CA SER A 159 9.58 -6.30 12.25
C SER A 159 10.54 -7.28 11.59
N LEU A 160 11.15 -6.92 10.46
CA LEU A 160 12.19 -7.73 9.81
C LEU A 160 13.44 -7.89 10.70
N VAL A 161 13.92 -6.81 11.31
CA VAL A 161 15.05 -6.86 12.25
C VAL A 161 14.76 -7.82 13.40
N ARG A 162 13.56 -7.77 13.97
CA ARG A 162 13.14 -8.67 15.05
C ARG A 162 13.00 -10.13 14.61
N SER A 163 12.98 -10.39 13.31
CA SER A 163 12.81 -11.72 12.74
C SER A 163 14.12 -12.42 12.36
N VAL A 164 15.28 -11.81 12.59
CA VAL A 164 16.59 -12.42 12.33
C VAL A 164 17.27 -12.87 13.61
N GLN A 165 18.25 -13.78 13.48
CA GLN A 165 18.92 -14.40 14.62
C GLN A 165 19.69 -13.39 15.48
N TYR A 166 20.32 -12.38 14.87
CA TYR A 166 21.14 -11.37 15.57
C TYR A 166 20.67 -9.97 15.22
N PRO A 167 19.56 -9.48 15.86
CA PRO A 167 18.95 -8.19 15.52
C PRO A 167 19.88 -6.99 15.65
N TYR A 168 20.78 -7.00 16.63
CA TYR A 168 21.73 -5.92 16.89
C TYR A 168 22.92 -5.87 15.91
N GLU A 169 23.11 -6.91 15.10
CA GLU A 169 24.10 -6.91 14.01
C GLU A 169 23.56 -6.22 12.75
N VAL A 170 22.24 -5.97 12.67
CA VAL A 170 21.64 -5.23 11.58
C VAL A 170 21.90 -3.75 11.81
N LYS A 171 22.84 -3.17 11.07
CA LYS A 171 23.30 -1.80 11.24
C LYS A 171 22.91 -0.93 10.05
N ASP A 172 22.66 0.35 10.34
CA ASP A 172 22.49 1.39 9.32
C ASP A 172 23.86 1.79 8.71
N ALA A 173 23.82 2.73 7.75
CA ALA A 173 25.02 3.26 7.11
C ALA A 173 26.00 3.97 8.07
N GLN A 174 25.52 4.39 9.25
CA GLN A 174 26.31 5.03 10.32
C GLN A 174 26.83 4.02 11.35
N GLY A 175 26.56 2.73 11.18
CA GLY A 175 27.00 1.67 12.09
C GLY A 175 26.13 1.52 13.35
N ARG A 176 24.98 2.19 13.44
CA ARG A 176 24.04 2.07 14.58
C ARG A 176 23.13 0.87 14.41
N ALA A 177 22.85 0.17 15.49
CA ALA A 177 21.98 -1.00 15.45
C ALA A 177 20.52 -0.60 15.15
N LEU A 178 19.95 -1.13 14.07
CA LEU A 178 18.55 -0.85 13.68
C LEU A 178 17.55 -1.35 14.71
N ALA A 179 17.89 -2.40 15.47
CA ALA A 179 17.05 -2.90 16.57
C ALA A 179 16.76 -1.81 17.63
N THR A 180 17.68 -0.87 17.84
CA THR A 180 17.52 0.25 18.78
C THR A 180 17.03 1.52 18.09
N GLU A 181 17.56 1.81 16.89
CA GLU A 181 17.24 3.06 16.18
C GLU A 181 15.80 3.10 15.66
N LEU A 182 15.29 1.98 15.15
CA LEU A 182 13.95 1.96 14.55
C LEU A 182 12.82 2.24 15.56
N PRO A 183 12.76 1.58 16.73
CA PRO A 183 11.73 1.91 17.72
C PRO A 183 11.85 3.36 18.20
N ARG A 184 13.06 3.90 18.39
CA ARG A 184 13.29 5.30 18.73
C ARG A 184 12.72 6.24 17.66
N LYS A 185 13.02 6.00 16.37
CA LYS A 185 12.49 6.79 15.24
C LYS A 185 10.96 6.72 15.15
N ILE A 186 10.37 5.55 15.38
CA ILE A 186 8.91 5.39 15.42
C ILE A 186 8.32 6.24 16.55
N GLN A 187 8.87 6.15 17.76
CA GLN A 187 8.41 6.93 18.92
C GLN A 187 8.54 8.43 18.69
N GLU A 188 9.68 8.89 18.17
CA GLU A 188 9.89 10.30 17.85
C GLU A 188 8.92 10.81 16.77
N THR A 189 8.64 9.99 15.76
CA THR A 189 7.70 10.35 14.70
C THR A 189 6.27 10.40 15.22
N LEU A 190 5.83 9.39 15.97
CA LEU A 190 4.52 9.38 16.60
C LEU A 190 4.34 10.51 17.61
N GLY A 191 5.39 10.81 18.42
CA GLY A 191 5.36 11.87 19.42
C GLY A 191 5.21 13.29 18.85
N LYS A 192 5.46 13.47 17.55
CA LYS A 192 5.24 14.75 16.83
C LYS A 192 3.87 14.85 16.18
N ILE A 193 3.07 13.78 16.25
CA ILE A 193 1.69 13.80 15.78
C ILE A 193 0.80 14.40 16.86
N ASP A 194 -0.02 15.35 16.50
CA ASP A 194 -1.06 15.94 17.36
C ASP A 194 -2.43 15.74 16.69
N VAL A 195 -3.43 15.36 17.49
CA VAL A 195 -4.80 15.14 17.02
C VAL A 195 -5.72 16.05 17.81
N LYS A 196 -6.39 16.97 17.12
CA LYS A 196 -7.26 17.98 17.73
C LYS A 196 -8.71 17.78 17.31
N TYR A 197 -9.62 18.08 18.22
CA TYR A 197 -11.05 18.22 17.89
C TYR A 197 -11.24 19.46 17.00
N GLU A 198 -11.94 19.31 15.89
CA GLU A 198 -12.25 20.40 14.97
C GLU A 198 -13.73 20.81 15.10
N SER A 199 -14.64 19.86 14.91
CA SER A 199 -16.08 20.12 14.94
C SER A 199 -16.88 18.84 15.13
N GLN A 200 -18.18 18.98 15.34
CA GLN A 200 -19.09 17.84 15.34
C GLN A 200 -20.34 18.16 14.54
N ASP A 201 -20.82 17.18 13.79
CA ASP A 201 -22.04 17.25 13.04
C ASP A 201 -22.83 15.94 13.22
N GLY A 202 -23.88 16.01 14.05
CA GLY A 202 -24.67 14.84 14.44
C GLY A 202 -23.82 13.80 15.17
N ASP A 203 -23.79 12.58 14.66
CA ASP A 203 -23.03 11.47 15.23
C ASP A 203 -21.57 11.45 14.79
N PHE A 204 -21.13 12.43 14.01
CA PHE A 204 -19.77 12.47 13.47
C PHE A 204 -18.93 13.55 14.14
N VAL A 205 -17.71 13.18 14.48
CA VAL A 205 -16.72 14.07 15.06
C VAL A 205 -15.60 14.26 14.05
N ASN A 206 -15.32 15.50 13.70
CA ASN A 206 -14.24 15.85 12.80
C ASN A 206 -12.99 16.19 13.60
N LEU A 207 -11.85 15.66 13.17
CA LEU A 207 -10.57 15.82 13.82
C LEU A 207 -9.53 16.39 12.85
N LEU A 208 -8.62 17.20 13.39
CA LEU A 208 -7.45 17.71 12.70
C LEU A 208 -6.21 16.93 13.15
N PHE A 209 -5.50 16.34 12.18
CA PHE A 209 -4.27 15.59 12.36
C PHE A 209 -3.07 16.41 11.90
N LEU A 210 -2.15 16.69 12.80
CA LEU A 210 -0.98 17.51 12.55
C LEU A 210 0.30 16.70 12.78
N TYR A 211 1.36 16.99 12.05
CA TYR A 211 2.71 16.54 12.31
C TYR A 211 3.63 17.75 12.39
N ASP A 212 4.26 17.93 13.56
CA ASP A 212 5.11 19.09 13.82
C ASP A 212 4.37 20.40 13.50
N GLY A 213 3.14 20.53 14.01
CA GLY A 213 2.25 21.68 13.87
C GLY A 213 1.66 21.92 12.49
N LYS A 214 1.95 21.07 11.49
CA LYS A 214 1.39 21.19 10.13
C LYS A 214 0.54 19.98 9.78
N PRO A 215 -0.52 20.14 8.97
CA PRO A 215 -1.37 19.06 8.56
C PRO A 215 -0.61 17.91 7.91
N VAL A 216 -0.99 16.69 8.26
CA VAL A 216 -0.49 15.49 7.58
C VAL A 216 -1.09 15.40 6.18
N SER A 217 -0.32 14.95 5.21
CA SER A 217 -0.86 14.67 3.86
C SER A 217 -1.84 13.51 3.89
N CYS A 218 -1.52 12.48 4.66
CA CYS A 218 -2.32 11.29 4.85
C CYS A 218 -1.90 10.60 6.14
N LEU A 219 -2.86 9.96 6.83
CA LEU A 219 -2.58 9.17 8.02
C LEU A 219 -3.71 8.17 8.26
N ASP A 220 -3.35 6.89 8.38
CA ASP A 220 -4.31 5.87 8.76
C ASP A 220 -4.43 5.81 10.28
N PHE A 221 -5.64 5.60 10.77
CA PHE A 221 -5.95 5.57 12.20
C PHE A 221 -7.12 4.62 12.51
N SER A 222 -7.25 4.27 13.78
CA SER A 222 -8.41 3.60 14.34
C SER A 222 -8.99 4.40 15.50
N TYR A 223 -10.24 4.15 15.86
CA TYR A 223 -10.90 4.84 16.97
C TYR A 223 -11.96 3.97 17.65
N ASN A 224 -12.32 4.35 18.88
CA ASN A 224 -13.42 3.72 19.60
C ASN A 224 -14.70 4.57 19.46
N ASP A 225 -15.76 4.00 18.86
CA ASP A 225 -17.03 4.70 18.62
C ASP A 225 -17.95 4.77 19.85
N GLY A 226 -17.50 4.17 20.97
CA GLY A 226 -18.25 4.06 22.20
C GLY A 226 -18.75 2.64 22.48
N GLN A 227 -18.86 1.81 21.46
CA GLN A 227 -19.28 0.41 21.56
C GLN A 227 -18.18 -0.54 21.06
N ALA A 228 -17.46 -0.17 20.00
CA ALA A 228 -16.45 -1.00 19.37
C ALA A 228 -15.27 -0.17 18.87
N ASP A 229 -14.14 -0.85 18.65
CA ASP A 229 -13.00 -0.29 17.94
C ASP A 229 -13.23 -0.40 16.43
N ASN A 230 -13.00 0.69 15.73
CA ASN A 230 -13.15 0.82 14.28
C ASN A 230 -11.76 1.07 13.68
N ASP A 231 -11.33 0.18 12.80
CA ASP A 231 -10.07 0.27 12.06
C ASP A 231 -10.30 0.63 10.58
N GLY A 232 -9.24 0.91 9.86
CA GLY A 232 -9.30 1.23 8.43
C GLY A 232 -9.81 2.64 8.12
N CYS A 233 -9.64 3.58 9.05
CA CYS A 233 -9.97 4.98 8.84
C CYS A 233 -8.75 5.75 8.32
N ARG A 234 -9.01 6.80 7.54
CA ARG A 234 -7.94 7.62 6.96
C ARG A 234 -8.25 9.09 7.07
N ALA A 235 -7.29 9.84 7.60
CA ALA A 235 -7.22 11.27 7.47
C ALA A 235 -6.49 11.65 6.17
N GLN A 236 -6.94 12.70 5.52
CA GLN A 236 -6.30 13.25 4.32
C GLN A 236 -6.22 14.77 4.43
N ASP A 237 -5.08 15.33 4.05
CA ASP A 237 -4.80 16.76 4.14
C ASP A 237 -5.14 17.33 5.53
N GLY A 238 -4.76 16.57 6.55
CA GLY A 238 -4.95 16.89 7.95
C GLY A 238 -6.31 16.56 8.54
N ARG A 239 -7.32 16.13 7.77
CA ARG A 239 -8.68 15.91 8.28
C ARG A 239 -9.11 14.45 8.26
N GLY A 240 -9.72 14.03 9.35
CA GLY A 240 -10.38 12.75 9.50
C GLY A 240 -11.69 12.88 10.25
N SER A 241 -12.55 11.88 10.14
CA SER A 241 -13.87 11.88 10.77
C SER A 241 -14.12 10.56 11.49
N LEU A 242 -14.71 10.66 12.68
CA LEU A 242 -15.17 9.53 13.50
C LEU A 242 -16.69 9.44 13.40
N GLU A 243 -17.25 8.28 13.15
CA GLU A 243 -18.69 8.02 13.26
C GLU A 243 -18.97 7.38 14.63
N MET A 244 -19.62 8.11 15.51
CA MET A 244 -19.94 7.63 16.85
C MET A 244 -21.13 6.68 16.83
N ALA A 245 -21.13 5.68 17.70
CA ALA A 245 -22.27 4.79 17.87
C ALA A 245 -23.48 5.54 18.43
N GLN A 246 -24.69 5.04 18.12
CA GLN A 246 -25.93 5.64 18.61
C GLN A 246 -25.92 5.77 20.15
N GLY A 247 -26.24 6.96 20.66
CA GLY A 247 -26.21 7.27 22.08
C GLY A 247 -24.85 7.69 22.63
N HIS A 248 -23.79 7.69 21.82
CA HIS A 248 -22.42 8.05 22.24
C HIS A 248 -21.93 9.39 21.64
N LYS A 249 -22.77 10.12 20.93
CA LYS A 249 -22.44 11.40 20.29
C LYS A 249 -21.98 12.49 21.26
N ASP A 250 -22.41 12.42 22.53
CA ASP A 250 -22.12 13.45 23.55
C ASP A 250 -20.87 13.16 24.35
N LYS A 251 -20.04 12.17 23.94
CA LYS A 251 -18.75 11.92 24.56
C LYS A 251 -17.87 13.17 24.56
N LYS A 252 -17.17 13.38 25.68
CA LYS A 252 -16.21 14.51 25.83
C LYS A 252 -14.80 14.14 25.44
N VAL A 253 -14.47 12.86 25.37
CA VAL A 253 -13.12 12.34 25.06
C VAL A 253 -13.24 11.25 24.02
N PHE A 254 -12.43 11.37 22.99
CA PHE A 254 -12.34 10.42 21.89
C PHE A 254 -10.99 9.72 21.93
N HIS A 255 -11.02 8.39 21.79
CA HIS A 255 -9.81 7.55 21.73
C HIS A 255 -9.45 7.32 20.27
N VAL A 256 -8.29 7.79 19.85
CA VAL A 256 -7.76 7.65 18.49
C VAL A 256 -6.40 6.96 18.57
N ASN A 257 -6.17 5.96 17.72
CA ASN A 257 -4.88 5.29 17.62
C ASN A 257 -4.34 5.47 16.20
N ILE A 258 -3.13 5.97 16.09
CA ILE A 258 -2.44 6.09 14.80
C ILE A 258 -2.02 4.69 14.34
N GLU A 259 -2.30 4.37 13.09
CA GLU A 259 -1.88 3.12 12.48
C GLU A 259 -0.44 3.24 11.95
N TYR A 260 0.41 2.29 12.30
CA TYR A 260 1.81 2.25 11.87
C TYR A 260 2.24 0.86 11.38
N GLU A 261 1.48 -0.19 11.67
CA GLU A 261 1.79 -1.56 11.26
C GLU A 261 1.45 -1.82 9.80
N ASN A 262 0.30 -1.32 9.36
CA ASN A 262 -0.18 -1.35 7.97
C ASN A 262 -0.08 -2.74 7.30
N LYS A 263 -0.44 -3.81 8.04
CA LYS A 263 -0.40 -5.21 7.55
C LYS A 263 -1.15 -5.42 6.24
N SER A 264 -2.24 -4.69 6.03
CA SER A 264 -3.05 -4.80 4.82
C SER A 264 -2.27 -4.44 3.55
N TYR A 265 -1.30 -3.56 3.66
CA TYR A 265 -0.46 -3.14 2.53
C TYR A 265 0.72 -4.09 2.25
N ALA A 266 1.05 -4.98 3.16
CA ALA A 266 2.12 -5.97 2.98
C ALA A 266 1.71 -7.20 2.15
N GLN A 267 0.48 -7.25 1.64
CA GLN A 267 -0.04 -8.41 0.88
C GLN A 267 0.77 -8.72 -0.39
N GLY A 268 1.40 -7.70 -0.99
CA GLY A 268 2.24 -7.85 -2.18
C GLY A 268 3.62 -8.47 -1.90
N ASP A 269 4.09 -8.41 -0.65
CA ASP A 269 5.36 -8.98 -0.20
C ASP A 269 5.09 -10.16 0.75
N ALA A 270 5.22 -11.38 0.24
CA ALA A 270 4.87 -12.59 0.97
C ALA A 270 5.79 -12.83 2.18
N GLU A 271 7.07 -12.42 2.11
CA GLU A 271 8.00 -12.58 3.21
C GLU A 271 7.71 -11.57 4.32
N LEU A 272 7.60 -10.30 3.99
CA LEU A 272 7.22 -9.25 4.92
C LEU A 272 5.87 -9.54 5.58
N LYS A 273 4.87 -9.92 4.78
CA LYS A 273 3.57 -10.32 5.30
C LYS A 273 3.67 -11.44 6.32
N SER A 274 4.45 -12.49 6.02
CA SER A 274 4.62 -13.61 6.94
C SER A 274 5.29 -13.20 8.24
N VAL A 275 6.24 -12.26 8.18
CA VAL A 275 6.89 -11.70 9.37
C VAL A 275 5.88 -10.89 10.20
N LEU A 276 5.11 -10.00 9.56
CA LEU A 276 4.10 -9.18 10.23
C LEU A 276 2.94 -10.02 10.83
N ASP A 277 2.62 -11.17 10.24
CA ASP A 277 1.56 -12.05 10.76
C ASP A 277 2.00 -12.79 12.02
N VAL A 278 3.30 -12.95 12.26
CA VAL A 278 3.84 -13.82 13.30
C VAL A 278 4.61 -13.06 14.38
N VAL A 279 5.39 -12.04 13.99
CA VAL A 279 6.13 -11.23 14.97
C VAL A 279 5.12 -10.44 15.81
N PRO A 280 5.16 -10.57 17.16
CA PRO A 280 4.23 -9.86 18.01
C PRO A 280 4.26 -8.34 17.78
N LYS A 281 3.07 -7.71 17.75
CA LYS A 281 2.98 -6.26 17.59
C LYS A 281 3.67 -5.55 18.76
N THR A 282 4.58 -4.63 18.46
CA THR A 282 5.14 -3.71 19.45
C THR A 282 4.20 -2.52 19.59
N TYR A 283 3.81 -2.22 20.82
CA TYR A 283 2.90 -1.11 21.11
C TYR A 283 3.68 0.13 21.51
N PHE A 284 3.42 1.23 20.81
CA PHE A 284 3.97 2.54 21.13
C PHE A 284 2.86 3.39 21.77
N LYS A 285 3.12 3.91 22.99
CA LYS A 285 2.15 4.74 23.71
C LYS A 285 1.84 6.04 22.97
N GLU A 286 2.80 6.55 22.22
CA GLU A 286 2.72 7.77 21.42
C GLU A 286 1.72 7.65 20.26
N ALA A 287 1.33 6.43 19.88
CA ALA A 287 0.28 6.21 18.88
C ALA A 287 -1.13 6.47 19.42
N LYS A 288 -1.30 6.53 20.75
CA LYS A 288 -2.61 6.70 21.39
C LYS A 288 -2.86 8.15 21.73
N HIS A 289 -3.95 8.69 21.20
CA HIS A 289 -4.39 10.05 21.44
C HIS A 289 -5.73 10.08 22.15
N LEU A 290 -5.82 10.89 23.21
CA LEU A 290 -7.05 11.20 23.93
C LEU A 290 -7.47 12.62 23.53
N VAL A 291 -8.38 12.71 22.58
CA VAL A 291 -8.82 13.98 22.04
C VAL A 291 -10.00 14.50 22.87
N GLN A 292 -9.81 15.63 23.53
CA GLN A 292 -10.87 16.28 24.30
C GLN A 292 -11.74 17.14 23.38
N ARG A 293 -13.05 17.03 23.54
CA ARG A 293 -14.00 17.95 22.94
C ARG A 293 -13.88 19.30 23.66
N SER A 294 -13.24 20.28 23.04
CA SER A 294 -13.04 21.61 23.60
C SER A 294 -13.73 22.65 22.73
N MET A 295 -14.78 23.27 23.24
CA MET A 295 -15.47 24.36 22.56
C MET A 295 -14.64 25.65 22.55
N ASP A 296 -13.74 25.84 23.54
CA ASP A 296 -12.95 27.06 23.69
C ASP A 296 -11.76 27.15 22.71
N LYS A 297 -11.38 26.03 22.06
CA LYS A 297 -10.28 25.95 21.08
C LYS A 297 -10.75 25.95 19.61
N GLU A 298 -12.03 26.04 19.34
CA GLU A 298 -12.55 26.04 17.98
C GLU A 298 -11.92 27.14 17.10
N LYS A 299 -11.65 28.32 17.68
CA LYS A 299 -11.02 29.44 16.95
C LYS A 299 -9.57 29.16 16.56
N ASP A 300 -8.80 28.53 17.47
CA ASP A 300 -7.38 28.22 17.21
C ASP A 300 -7.27 27.06 16.22
N VAL A 301 -8.12 26.03 16.35
CA VAL A 301 -8.19 24.90 15.43
C VAL A 301 -8.65 25.35 14.04
N GLN A 302 -9.62 26.28 13.97
CA GLN A 302 -10.05 26.87 12.70
C GLN A 302 -8.93 27.69 12.03
N ALA A 303 -8.09 28.38 12.81
CA ALA A 303 -6.94 29.09 12.26
C ALA A 303 -5.87 28.13 11.72
N GLU A 304 -5.54 27.05 12.47
CA GLU A 304 -4.65 26.00 12.02
C GLU A 304 -5.21 25.24 10.81
N SER A 305 -6.52 24.97 10.83
CA SER A 305 -7.26 24.36 9.73
C SER A 305 -7.22 25.21 8.47
N ARG A 306 -7.39 26.54 8.60
CA ARG A 306 -7.25 27.50 7.48
C ARG A 306 -5.83 27.58 6.94
N GLN A 307 -4.81 27.47 7.80
CA GLN A 307 -3.40 27.33 7.35
C GLN A 307 -3.16 25.98 6.64
N ALA A 308 -3.87 24.93 7.09
CA ALA A 308 -3.86 23.62 6.44
C ALA A 308 -4.39 23.67 5.01
N ASP A 309 -5.44 24.43 4.85
CA ASP A 309 -6.15 24.64 3.61
C ASP A 309 -5.62 25.82 2.80
N ALA A 310 -4.48 26.41 3.21
CA ALA A 310 -3.83 27.41 2.38
C ALA A 310 -3.76 26.85 0.94
N PRO A 311 -4.43 27.47 -0.02
CA PRO A 311 -4.52 26.93 -1.35
C PRO A 311 -3.12 26.72 -1.91
N LEU A 312 -2.92 25.61 -2.65
CA LEU A 312 -1.85 25.56 -3.63
C LEU A 312 -1.92 26.91 -4.35
N THR A 313 -0.90 27.75 -4.23
CA THR A 313 -0.88 29.03 -4.94
C THR A 313 -0.71 28.66 -6.41
N PRO A 314 -1.81 28.62 -7.23
CA PRO A 314 -1.66 28.39 -8.65
C PRO A 314 -0.80 29.52 -9.21
N SER A 315 -0.06 29.25 -10.28
CA SER A 315 0.50 30.36 -11.05
C SER A 315 -0.67 31.28 -11.43
N ALA A 316 -0.44 32.59 -11.45
CA ALA A 316 -1.48 33.57 -11.73
C ALA A 316 -2.25 33.30 -13.05
N SER A 317 -1.65 32.52 -13.95
CA SER A 317 -2.24 32.05 -15.22
C SER A 317 -3.31 30.95 -15.05
N GLN A 318 -3.41 30.31 -13.89
CA GLN A 318 -4.33 29.20 -13.62
C GLN A 318 -5.59 29.63 -12.83
N GLN A 319 -5.65 30.86 -12.32
CA GLN A 319 -6.83 31.36 -11.60
C GLN A 319 -7.95 31.76 -12.57
N VAL A 320 -9.18 31.42 -12.20
CA VAL A 320 -10.39 31.71 -12.98
C VAL A 320 -11.29 32.67 -12.20
N ASP A 321 -12.01 33.55 -12.88
CA ASP A 321 -13.05 34.38 -12.27
C ASP A 321 -14.19 33.49 -11.74
N ASN A 322 -14.40 33.54 -10.43
CA ASN A 322 -15.08 32.50 -9.65
C ASN A 322 -16.59 32.67 -9.53
N GLY A 323 -17.19 33.82 -9.94
CA GLY A 323 -18.54 34.21 -9.52
C GLY A 323 -19.64 33.16 -9.78
N LYS A 324 -19.74 32.65 -11.01
CA LYS A 324 -20.80 31.68 -11.37
C LYS A 324 -20.54 30.26 -10.83
N TYR A 325 -19.26 29.85 -10.76
CA TYR A 325 -18.89 28.51 -10.30
C TYR A 325 -19.03 28.40 -8.78
N GLN A 326 -18.74 29.47 -8.05
CA GLN A 326 -18.90 29.52 -6.60
C GLN A 326 -20.36 29.27 -6.18
N THR A 327 -21.32 29.88 -6.88
CA THR A 327 -22.76 29.66 -6.60
C THR A 327 -23.13 28.19 -6.81
N ALA A 328 -22.64 27.55 -7.88
CA ALA A 328 -22.89 26.14 -8.12
C ALA A 328 -22.29 25.27 -7.01
N MET A 329 -21.05 25.54 -6.60
CA MET A 329 -20.39 24.75 -5.55
C MET A 329 -21.04 24.94 -4.18
N THR A 330 -21.55 26.13 -3.84
CA THR A 330 -22.34 26.36 -2.60
C THR A 330 -23.60 25.48 -2.58
N ARG A 331 -24.31 25.35 -3.72
CA ARG A 331 -25.47 24.45 -3.83
C ARG A 331 -25.05 22.97 -3.71
N ILE A 332 -23.91 22.58 -4.29
CA ILE A 332 -23.35 21.23 -4.15
C ILE A 332 -23.02 20.93 -2.68
N GLU A 333 -22.34 21.85 -1.99
CA GLU A 333 -22.04 21.71 -0.56
C GLU A 333 -23.32 21.50 0.25
N GLU A 334 -24.35 22.31 0.01
CA GLU A 334 -25.65 22.17 0.70
C GLU A 334 -26.32 20.82 0.36
N ALA A 335 -26.21 20.34 -0.89
CA ALA A 335 -26.74 19.02 -1.27
C ALA A 335 -26.04 17.87 -0.53
N PHE A 336 -24.73 17.95 -0.31
CA PHE A 336 -24.01 16.98 0.53
C PHE A 336 -24.39 17.08 2.01
N ARG A 337 -24.62 18.29 2.52
CA ARG A 337 -25.04 18.56 3.91
C ARG A 337 -26.43 17.99 4.19
N THR A 338 -27.38 18.26 3.29
CA THR A 338 -28.78 17.83 3.42
C THR A 338 -29.04 16.43 2.84
N LYS A 339 -28.07 15.84 2.14
CA LYS A 339 -28.22 14.60 1.38
C LYS A 339 -29.29 14.66 0.29
N ASN A 340 -29.64 15.87 -0.16
CA ASN A 340 -30.61 16.10 -1.21
C ASN A 340 -29.92 16.40 -2.54
N PHE A 341 -29.40 15.37 -3.18
CA PHE A 341 -28.68 15.49 -4.44
C PHE A 341 -29.58 15.82 -5.63
N MET A 342 -30.88 15.56 -5.55
CA MET A 342 -31.82 15.94 -6.61
C MET A 342 -31.95 17.46 -6.79
N ALA A 343 -31.72 18.24 -5.72
CA ALA A 343 -31.80 19.70 -5.74
C ALA A 343 -30.73 20.38 -6.59
N VAL A 344 -29.74 19.63 -7.09
CA VAL A 344 -28.62 20.15 -7.88
C VAL A 344 -28.53 19.53 -9.28
N ASN A 345 -29.51 18.72 -9.70
CA ASN A 345 -29.48 18.06 -11.02
C ASN A 345 -29.35 19.05 -12.18
N ASP A 346 -29.91 20.25 -12.02
CA ASP A 346 -29.82 21.31 -13.02
C ASP A 346 -28.41 21.87 -13.24
N LEU A 347 -27.48 21.62 -12.32
CA LEU A 347 -26.09 22.04 -12.44
C LEU A 347 -25.25 21.10 -13.34
N PHE A 348 -25.75 19.91 -13.61
CA PHE A 348 -25.01 18.86 -14.32
C PHE A 348 -25.52 18.70 -15.76
N ASP A 349 -24.63 18.25 -16.63
CA ASP A 349 -25.03 17.52 -17.82
C ASP A 349 -25.29 16.03 -17.48
N MET A 350 -25.61 15.22 -18.48
CA MET A 350 -25.99 13.83 -18.26
C MET A 350 -24.83 12.98 -17.73
N GLU A 351 -23.62 13.21 -18.22
CA GLU A 351 -22.41 12.47 -17.83
C GLU A 351 -21.97 12.86 -16.42
N GLY A 352 -21.98 14.15 -16.11
CA GLY A 352 -21.67 14.67 -14.79
C GLY A 352 -22.65 14.21 -13.72
N LEU A 353 -23.94 14.11 -14.05
CA LEU A 353 -24.95 13.61 -13.14
C LEU A 353 -24.76 12.12 -12.84
N ASP A 354 -24.42 11.31 -13.86
CA ASP A 354 -24.07 9.89 -13.64
C ASP A 354 -22.82 9.76 -12.77
N ALA A 355 -21.79 10.59 -13.01
CA ALA A 355 -20.58 10.62 -12.21
C ALA A 355 -20.86 10.96 -10.73
N LEU A 356 -21.71 11.97 -10.46
CA LEU A 356 -22.17 12.30 -9.10
C LEU A 356 -22.88 11.11 -8.45
N ASN A 357 -23.83 10.51 -9.16
CA ASN A 357 -24.61 9.37 -8.67
C ASN A 357 -23.71 8.17 -8.29
N GLN A 358 -22.65 7.94 -9.05
CA GLN A 358 -21.68 6.88 -8.73
C GLN A 358 -20.87 7.24 -7.49
N VAL A 359 -20.40 8.49 -7.36
CA VAL A 359 -19.65 8.98 -6.19
C VAL A 359 -20.48 8.87 -4.91
N VAL A 360 -21.73 9.30 -4.93
CA VAL A 360 -22.60 9.24 -3.72
C VAL A 360 -22.99 7.83 -3.32
N ARG A 361 -22.86 6.86 -4.23
CA ARG A 361 -23.07 5.42 -3.96
C ARG A 361 -21.81 4.68 -3.54
N TYR A 362 -20.65 5.30 -3.61
CA TYR A 362 -19.39 4.67 -3.24
C TYR A 362 -19.35 4.20 -1.79
N GLY A 363 -19.88 5.04 -0.89
CA GLY A 363 -20.08 4.78 0.53
C GLY A 363 -21.14 5.74 1.06
N THR A 364 -21.25 5.89 2.38
CA THR A 364 -22.10 6.94 2.95
C THR A 364 -21.34 8.26 2.95
N PRO A 365 -21.67 9.21 2.04
CA PRO A 365 -20.91 10.46 1.89
C PRO A 365 -21.28 11.46 2.97
N ARG A 366 -20.30 12.29 3.36
CA ARG A 366 -20.46 13.35 4.33
C ARG A 366 -19.34 14.38 4.22
N LEU A 367 -19.69 15.66 4.37
CA LEU A 367 -18.70 16.73 4.42
C LEU A 367 -17.83 16.65 5.68
N VAL A 368 -16.56 17.01 5.55
CA VAL A 368 -15.58 17.02 6.65
C VAL A 368 -14.98 18.41 6.76
N GLY A 369 -15.22 19.07 7.92
CA GLY A 369 -14.70 20.39 8.22
C GLY A 369 -15.18 21.50 7.28
N ASP A 370 -14.52 22.65 7.34
CA ASP A 370 -14.79 23.78 6.44
C ASP A 370 -14.31 23.48 5.02
N GLN A 371 -15.10 23.87 4.04
CA GLN A 371 -14.80 23.66 2.65
C GLN A 371 -14.06 24.86 2.06
N ASN A 372 -12.85 24.65 1.54
CA ASN A 372 -12.06 25.69 0.84
C ASN A 372 -11.98 25.35 -0.63
N ILE A 373 -13.01 25.73 -1.38
CA ILE A 373 -13.10 25.42 -2.80
C ILE A 373 -12.27 26.43 -3.58
N THR A 374 -11.37 25.90 -4.42
CA THR A 374 -10.54 26.69 -5.32
C THR A 374 -10.83 26.29 -6.76
N PHE A 375 -10.72 27.24 -7.69
CA PHE A 375 -11.02 27.04 -9.10
C PHE A 375 -9.76 27.15 -9.92
N PHE A 376 -9.59 26.21 -10.84
CA PHE A 376 -8.43 26.15 -11.73
C PHE A 376 -8.91 25.99 -13.16
N LYS A 377 -8.11 26.48 -14.08
CA LYS A 377 -8.26 26.15 -15.49
C LYS A 377 -7.99 24.66 -15.69
N GLY A 378 -8.95 23.93 -16.21
CA GLY A 378 -8.82 22.52 -16.57
C GLY A 378 -8.23 22.32 -17.95
N ALA A 379 -8.23 21.10 -18.45
CA ALA A 379 -7.81 20.79 -19.79
C ALA A 379 -8.76 21.42 -20.84
N GLY A 380 -8.19 21.97 -21.90
CA GLY A 380 -8.96 22.64 -22.94
C GLY A 380 -9.65 23.91 -22.43
N ALA A 381 -10.98 23.94 -22.49
CA ALA A 381 -11.79 25.09 -22.04
C ALA A 381 -12.64 24.75 -20.80
N THR A 382 -12.22 23.77 -20.01
CA THR A 382 -12.91 23.38 -18.77
C THR A 382 -12.42 24.18 -17.57
N VAL A 383 -13.22 24.17 -16.49
CA VAL A 383 -12.84 24.71 -15.19
C VAL A 383 -13.04 23.63 -14.14
N THR A 384 -12.06 23.42 -13.28
CA THR A 384 -12.16 22.46 -12.17
C THR A 384 -12.31 23.17 -10.84
N ALA A 385 -13.31 22.76 -10.06
CA ALA A 385 -13.48 23.16 -8.67
C ALA A 385 -12.90 22.04 -7.77
N ARG A 386 -11.97 22.38 -6.89
CA ARG A 386 -11.24 21.48 -6.00
C ARG A 386 -11.39 21.88 -4.54
N GLY A 387 -11.28 20.93 -3.62
CA GLY A 387 -11.27 21.22 -2.18
C GLY A 387 -12.55 20.84 -1.45
N LEU A 388 -13.55 20.24 -2.11
CA LEU A 388 -14.70 19.67 -1.42
C LEU A 388 -14.28 18.35 -0.76
N LYS A 389 -14.16 18.36 0.56
CA LYS A 389 -13.73 17.19 1.36
C LYS A 389 -14.93 16.39 1.82
N VAL A 390 -14.97 15.13 1.42
CA VAL A 390 -16.04 14.19 1.73
C VAL A 390 -15.49 12.94 2.36
N SER A 391 -16.01 12.56 3.50
CA SER A 391 -15.77 11.27 4.15
C SER A 391 -16.78 10.25 3.64
N PHE A 392 -16.33 9.07 3.30
CA PHE A 392 -17.13 7.94 2.87
C PHE A 392 -17.02 6.81 3.88
N SER A 393 -18.14 6.45 4.52
CA SER A 393 -18.19 5.38 5.52
C SER A 393 -18.74 4.09 4.92
N PHE A 394 -18.16 2.97 5.36
CA PHE A 394 -18.53 1.60 4.99
C PHE A 394 -18.78 0.80 6.26
N THR A 395 -19.84 -0.01 6.28
CA THR A 395 -20.30 -0.70 7.50
C THR A 395 -19.95 -2.18 7.57
N SER A 396 -19.47 -2.79 6.49
CA SER A 396 -19.25 -4.25 6.42
C SER A 396 -18.00 -4.63 5.65
N PRO A 397 -17.24 -5.67 6.04
CA PRO A 397 -17.34 -6.51 7.26
C PRO A 397 -16.83 -5.80 8.52
N LYS A 398 -16.02 -4.77 8.35
CA LYS A 398 -15.56 -3.83 9.38
C LYS A 398 -15.92 -2.42 8.94
N ARG A 399 -16.14 -1.53 9.90
CA ARG A 399 -16.32 -0.11 9.59
C ARG A 399 -15.01 0.45 9.05
N ALA A 400 -15.08 1.11 7.92
CA ALA A 400 -13.97 1.83 7.32
C ALA A 400 -14.44 3.21 6.86
N THR A 401 -13.62 4.22 7.05
CA THR A 401 -13.94 5.60 6.68
C THR A 401 -12.75 6.21 5.95
N PHE A 402 -12.99 6.67 4.71
CA PHE A 402 -11.98 7.31 3.88
C PHE A 402 -12.40 8.74 3.58
N THR A 403 -11.52 9.70 3.84
CA THR A 403 -11.71 11.09 3.43
C THR A 403 -11.08 11.30 2.06
N GLU A 404 -11.88 11.82 1.12
CA GLU A 404 -11.46 12.10 -0.25
C GLU A 404 -11.77 13.56 -0.61
N ASN A 405 -10.91 14.16 -1.42
CA ASN A 405 -11.20 15.44 -2.06
C ASN A 405 -11.97 15.18 -3.34
N LEU A 406 -13.13 15.81 -3.50
CA LEU A 406 -13.88 15.75 -4.75
C LEU A 406 -13.46 16.89 -5.67
N VAL A 407 -13.35 16.57 -6.95
CA VAL A 407 -13.08 17.52 -8.03
C VAL A 407 -14.30 17.54 -8.97
N PHE A 408 -14.81 18.72 -9.25
CA PHE A 408 -15.94 18.95 -10.16
C PHE A 408 -15.41 19.67 -11.40
N THR A 409 -15.61 19.08 -12.56
CA THR A 409 -15.20 19.64 -13.84
C THR A 409 -16.40 20.29 -14.52
N PHE A 410 -16.27 21.59 -14.82
CA PHE A 410 -17.27 22.38 -15.55
C PHE A 410 -16.91 22.47 -17.02
N ASN A 411 -17.87 22.23 -17.89
CA ASN A 411 -17.74 22.42 -19.33
C ASN A 411 -17.91 23.90 -19.74
N LYS A 412 -17.81 24.18 -21.04
CA LYS A 412 -17.92 25.56 -21.61
C LYS A 412 -19.25 26.22 -21.31
N GLU A 413 -20.31 25.44 -21.23
CA GLU A 413 -21.68 25.89 -20.91
C GLU A 413 -21.84 26.21 -19.42
N GLY A 414 -20.86 25.83 -18.59
CA GLY A 414 -20.87 25.98 -17.14
C GLY A 414 -21.67 24.92 -16.43
N LYS A 415 -21.93 23.78 -17.09
CA LYS A 415 -22.48 22.57 -16.49
C LYS A 415 -21.36 21.69 -15.97
N ILE A 416 -21.61 20.97 -14.87
CA ILE A 416 -20.66 19.97 -14.36
C ILE A 416 -20.78 18.73 -15.23
N CYS A 417 -19.67 18.39 -15.91
CA CYS A 417 -19.59 17.24 -16.83
C CYS A 417 -18.84 16.05 -16.22
N ASN A 418 -18.14 16.23 -15.08
CA ASN A 418 -17.46 15.12 -14.40
C ASN A 418 -17.30 15.38 -12.91
N VAL A 419 -17.25 14.29 -12.12
CA VAL A 419 -16.93 14.29 -10.69
C VAL A 419 -15.93 13.18 -10.42
N THR A 420 -14.79 13.52 -9.83
CA THR A 420 -13.70 12.59 -9.57
C THR A 420 -13.17 12.69 -8.14
N PHE A 421 -12.48 11.65 -7.69
CA PHE A 421 -11.64 11.69 -6.51
C PHE A 421 -10.32 12.37 -6.86
N GLY A 422 -10.07 13.54 -6.28
CA GLY A 422 -8.87 14.31 -6.49
C GLY A 422 -7.61 13.61 -6.02
N LEU A 423 -6.49 14.03 -6.54
CA LEU A 423 -5.18 13.67 -6.01
C LEU A 423 -4.97 14.35 -4.65
N GLY A 424 -4.13 13.74 -3.79
CA GLY A 424 -3.66 14.42 -2.57
C GLY A 424 -2.74 15.60 -2.91
N LYS A 425 -2.66 16.60 -2.01
CA LYS A 425 -1.87 17.83 -2.25
C LYS A 425 -0.43 17.57 -2.67
N VAL A 426 0.22 16.54 -2.10
CA VAL A 426 1.61 16.19 -2.47
C VAL A 426 1.69 15.74 -3.93
N ALA A 427 0.77 14.87 -4.36
CA ALA A 427 0.74 14.40 -5.75
C ALA A 427 0.39 15.54 -6.73
N GLU A 428 -0.52 16.43 -6.36
CA GLU A 428 -0.82 17.65 -7.13
C GLU A 428 0.40 18.54 -7.27
N GLN A 429 1.13 18.80 -6.17
CA GLN A 429 2.35 19.61 -6.19
C GLN A 429 3.45 18.96 -7.03
N ASP A 430 3.60 17.65 -6.97
CA ASP A 430 4.58 16.94 -7.80
C ASP A 430 4.31 17.18 -9.31
N ILE A 431 3.05 17.15 -9.73
CA ILE A 431 2.68 17.41 -11.12
C ILE A 431 2.89 18.89 -11.47
N LEU A 432 2.46 19.80 -10.60
CA LEU A 432 2.49 21.23 -10.88
C LEU A 432 3.90 21.83 -10.83
N CYS A 433 4.78 21.34 -9.95
CA CYS A 433 6.06 21.99 -9.64
C CYS A 433 7.27 21.30 -10.28
N ARG A 434 7.28 19.96 -10.42
CA ARG A 434 8.47 19.25 -10.91
C ARG A 434 8.75 19.44 -12.40
N ASN A 435 7.73 19.63 -13.19
CA ASN A 435 7.85 19.73 -14.64
C ASN A 435 7.60 21.15 -15.12
N VAL A 436 8.52 22.05 -14.77
CA VAL A 436 8.40 23.49 -15.05
C VAL A 436 8.35 23.79 -16.55
N SER A 437 8.90 22.89 -17.40
CA SER A 437 8.91 23.03 -18.86
C SER A 437 7.57 22.71 -19.54
N TRP A 438 6.63 22.09 -18.81
CA TRP A 438 5.32 21.77 -19.39
C TRP A 438 4.36 22.95 -19.27
N GLY A 439 3.61 23.19 -20.32
CA GLY A 439 2.51 24.16 -20.28
C GLY A 439 1.40 23.73 -19.31
N ASP A 440 0.67 24.70 -18.79
CA ASP A 440 -0.41 24.49 -17.82
C ASP A 440 -1.48 23.51 -18.33
N ASP A 441 -1.73 23.50 -19.63
CA ASP A 441 -2.71 22.62 -20.29
C ASP A 441 -2.31 21.14 -20.20
N VAL A 442 -1.01 20.83 -20.39
CA VAL A 442 -0.47 19.46 -20.27
C VAL A 442 -0.56 18.98 -18.82
N LYS A 443 -0.23 19.85 -17.87
CA LYS A 443 -0.34 19.52 -16.43
C LYS A 443 -1.79 19.24 -16.04
N ALA A 444 -2.72 20.04 -16.52
CA ALA A 444 -4.16 19.83 -16.29
C ALA A 444 -4.64 18.51 -16.90
N GLN A 445 -4.22 18.16 -18.12
CA GLN A 445 -4.56 16.89 -18.77
C GLN A 445 -4.04 15.67 -17.97
N ILE A 446 -2.78 15.73 -17.49
CA ILE A 446 -2.19 14.65 -16.69
C ILE A 446 -2.91 14.50 -15.35
N MET A 447 -3.23 15.62 -14.68
CA MET A 447 -3.99 15.59 -13.43
C MET A 447 -5.38 14.98 -13.64
N GLU A 448 -6.10 15.44 -14.64
CA GLU A 448 -7.43 14.92 -14.98
C GLU A 448 -7.40 13.43 -15.32
N PHE A 449 -6.41 12.98 -16.11
CA PHE A 449 -6.23 11.58 -16.42
C PHE A 449 -6.00 10.73 -15.18
N MET A 450 -5.10 11.16 -14.28
CA MET A 450 -4.78 10.42 -13.07
C MET A 450 -5.94 10.37 -12.08
N GLU A 451 -6.73 11.43 -11.97
CA GLU A 451 -7.92 11.48 -11.14
C GLU A 451 -9.05 10.59 -11.68
N ASN A 452 -9.26 10.61 -12.99
CA ASN A 452 -10.19 9.70 -13.65
C ASN A 452 -9.76 8.24 -13.49
N TYR A 453 -8.47 7.94 -13.66
CA TYR A 453 -7.91 6.60 -13.45
C TYR A 453 -8.16 6.13 -12.00
N LYS A 454 -7.77 6.93 -10.99
CA LYS A 454 -8.02 6.65 -9.57
C LYS A 454 -9.51 6.38 -9.32
N THR A 455 -10.36 7.27 -9.81
CA THR A 455 -11.81 7.21 -9.61
C THR A 455 -12.42 5.96 -10.25
N ALA A 456 -11.94 5.60 -11.44
CA ALA A 456 -12.44 4.43 -12.15
C ALA A 456 -12.18 3.12 -11.38
N TYR A 457 -11.03 2.98 -10.73
CA TYR A 457 -10.76 1.83 -9.87
C TYR A 457 -11.57 1.86 -8.59
N CYS A 458 -11.67 3.01 -7.91
CA CYS A 458 -12.45 3.14 -6.68
C CYS A 458 -13.93 2.85 -6.93
N LEU A 459 -14.51 3.42 -7.98
CA LEU A 459 -15.92 3.28 -8.34
C LEU A 459 -16.21 2.07 -9.23
N LYS A 460 -15.19 1.26 -9.54
CA LYS A 460 -15.32 0.03 -10.36
C LYS A 460 -15.86 0.29 -11.78
N ARG A 461 -15.47 1.41 -12.39
CA ARG A 461 -15.88 1.85 -13.74
C ARG A 461 -15.18 1.02 -14.83
N LEU A 462 -15.59 -0.25 -15.00
CA LEU A 462 -14.93 -1.18 -15.92
C LEU A 462 -14.96 -0.70 -17.37
N ASN A 463 -16.05 -0.06 -17.83
CA ASN A 463 -16.16 0.47 -19.18
C ASN A 463 -15.13 1.57 -19.44
N TYR A 464 -15.01 2.54 -18.52
CA TYR A 464 -13.97 3.56 -18.60
C TYR A 464 -12.57 2.96 -18.67
N ILE A 465 -12.27 1.99 -17.79
CA ILE A 465 -10.97 1.30 -17.83
C ILE A 465 -10.75 0.60 -19.17
N LYS A 466 -11.78 -0.03 -19.73
CA LYS A 466 -11.70 -0.63 -21.07
C LYS A 466 -11.34 0.41 -22.14
N ASP A 467 -11.96 1.58 -22.08
CA ASP A 467 -11.83 2.62 -23.12
C ASP A 467 -10.46 3.33 -23.09
N ILE A 468 -9.83 3.45 -21.90
CA ILE A 468 -8.51 4.10 -21.78
C ILE A 468 -7.33 3.17 -22.09
N PHE A 469 -7.52 1.86 -22.24
CA PHE A 469 -6.47 0.96 -22.68
C PHE A 469 -6.50 0.77 -24.19
N ALA A 470 -5.34 0.93 -24.84
CA ALA A 470 -5.18 0.56 -26.23
C ALA A 470 -5.41 -0.94 -26.44
N ASP A 471 -5.90 -1.36 -27.61
CA ASP A 471 -6.17 -2.77 -27.88
C ASP A 471 -4.91 -3.63 -27.89
N ASP A 472 -3.77 -3.02 -28.26
CA ASP A 472 -2.44 -3.60 -28.28
C ASP A 472 -1.64 -3.34 -26.98
N ALA A 473 -2.28 -2.84 -25.93
CA ALA A 473 -1.62 -2.48 -24.70
C ALA A 473 -0.82 -3.64 -24.07
N VAL A 474 0.40 -3.34 -23.65
CA VAL A 474 1.24 -4.26 -22.85
C VAL A 474 0.88 -4.10 -21.39
N ILE A 475 0.26 -5.12 -20.83
CA ILE A 475 -0.17 -5.11 -19.43
C ILE A 475 0.61 -6.18 -18.68
N ILE A 476 1.46 -5.74 -17.74
CA ILE A 476 2.27 -6.62 -16.90
C ILE A 476 1.86 -6.41 -15.46
N VAL A 477 1.39 -7.47 -14.84
CA VAL A 477 1.02 -7.47 -13.42
C VAL A 477 2.04 -8.32 -12.66
N GLY A 478 2.76 -7.70 -11.73
CA GLY A 478 3.62 -8.41 -10.81
C GLY A 478 2.83 -9.16 -9.76
N LYS A 479 3.18 -10.41 -9.53
CA LYS A 479 2.70 -11.20 -8.40
C LYS A 479 3.92 -11.75 -7.67
N VAL A 480 4.05 -11.39 -6.41
CA VAL A 480 5.06 -11.97 -5.53
C VAL A 480 4.53 -13.31 -5.03
N THR A 481 5.19 -14.39 -5.41
CA THR A 481 4.82 -15.75 -4.96
C THR A 481 5.98 -16.42 -4.27
N ARG A 482 5.72 -17.02 -3.11
CA ARG A 482 6.66 -17.92 -2.44
C ARG A 482 6.85 -19.21 -3.24
N ARG A 483 8.07 -19.73 -3.25
CA ARG A 483 8.38 -21.08 -3.71
C ARG A 483 7.95 -22.08 -2.63
N GLY A 484 6.70 -22.47 -2.68
CA GLY A 484 6.14 -23.55 -1.85
C GLY A 484 5.06 -24.27 -2.65
N GLY A 485 5.44 -25.41 -3.20
CA GLY A 485 4.65 -26.51 -3.75
C GLY A 485 3.33 -26.20 -4.45
N SER A 486 3.31 -26.31 -5.74
CA SER A 486 2.46 -27.13 -6.58
C SER A 486 2.52 -26.69 -8.04
N ASN A 487 2.70 -27.66 -8.91
CA ASN A 487 2.71 -27.52 -10.37
C ASN A 487 1.46 -26.85 -10.92
N THR A 488 1.64 -25.80 -11.73
CA THR A 488 0.79 -25.58 -12.91
C THR A 488 1.61 -24.86 -13.98
N ASN A 489 1.70 -25.50 -15.14
CA ASN A 489 2.25 -24.96 -16.37
C ASN A 489 1.49 -23.71 -16.82
N ILE A 490 2.18 -22.56 -16.94
CA ILE A 490 1.69 -21.42 -17.73
C ILE A 490 2.91 -20.65 -18.26
N GLY A 491 2.87 -20.26 -19.53
CA GLY A 491 3.92 -19.78 -20.39
C GLY A 491 4.79 -18.61 -19.96
N GLU A 492 5.89 -18.49 -20.62
CA GLU A 492 6.98 -17.51 -20.62
C GLU A 492 7.25 -16.77 -19.29
N ARG A 493 8.24 -17.30 -18.54
CA ARG A 493 8.73 -16.75 -17.28
C ARG A 493 10.02 -15.99 -17.52
N GLN A 494 10.02 -14.69 -17.26
CA GLN A 494 11.27 -14.01 -16.91
C GLN A 494 11.43 -14.03 -15.39
N VAL A 495 12.48 -14.66 -14.91
CA VAL A 495 12.84 -14.74 -13.50
C VAL A 495 13.93 -13.71 -13.24
N SER A 496 13.63 -12.66 -12.51
CA SER A 496 14.65 -11.79 -11.94
C SER A 496 15.14 -12.39 -10.63
N GLN A 497 16.44 -12.68 -10.56
CA GLN A 497 17.11 -13.22 -9.37
C GLN A 497 17.36 -12.10 -8.36
N PHE A 498 16.38 -11.77 -7.55
CA PHE A 498 16.61 -11.17 -6.25
C PHE A 498 15.95 -12.07 -5.21
N GLY A 499 16.77 -12.64 -4.34
CA GLY A 499 16.49 -13.53 -3.21
C GLY A 499 15.10 -14.17 -3.20
N ARG A 500 15.00 -15.43 -3.21
CA ARG A 500 13.88 -16.40 -3.00
C ARG A 500 12.41 -16.00 -3.24
N ASP A 501 12.09 -14.72 -3.39
CA ASP A 501 10.77 -14.26 -3.85
C ASP A 501 10.73 -14.33 -5.36
N ILE A 502 9.88 -15.21 -5.88
CA ILE A 502 9.64 -15.26 -7.32
C ILE A 502 8.62 -14.15 -7.60
N ILE A 503 9.11 -13.03 -8.12
CA ILE A 503 8.24 -12.06 -8.76
C ILE A 503 7.84 -12.69 -10.10
N THR A 504 6.61 -13.17 -10.16
CA THR A 504 6.05 -13.64 -11.42
C THR A 504 5.42 -12.44 -12.11
N LEU A 505 6.04 -12.00 -13.19
CA LEU A 505 5.45 -11.00 -14.07
C LEU A 505 4.54 -11.72 -15.05
N ASN A 506 3.25 -11.49 -14.91
CA ASN A 506 2.26 -12.04 -15.82
C ASN A 506 1.88 -10.99 -16.86
N ARG A 507 2.13 -11.30 -18.13
CA ARG A 507 1.66 -10.49 -19.25
C ARG A 507 0.22 -10.87 -19.57
N TYR A 508 -0.64 -9.88 -19.65
CA TYR A 508 -2.04 -10.02 -20.02
C TYR A 508 -2.35 -9.25 -21.29
N THR A 509 -3.23 -9.78 -22.09
CA THR A 509 -3.94 -8.97 -23.08
C THR A 509 -4.95 -8.06 -22.38
N LYS A 510 -5.43 -7.01 -23.06
CA LYS A 510 -6.49 -6.13 -22.58
C LYS A 510 -7.70 -6.93 -22.06
N ASP A 511 -8.20 -7.89 -22.85
CA ASP A 511 -9.37 -8.70 -22.49
C ASP A 511 -9.14 -9.59 -21.26
N GLN A 512 -7.97 -10.20 -21.16
CA GLN A 512 -7.59 -10.99 -19.98
C GLN A 512 -7.56 -10.13 -18.73
N TYR A 513 -6.96 -8.93 -18.83
CA TYR A 513 -6.87 -8.00 -17.71
C TYR A 513 -8.25 -7.52 -17.27
N LEU A 514 -9.11 -7.12 -18.20
CA LEU A 514 -10.49 -6.70 -17.92
C LEU A 514 -11.31 -7.82 -17.28
N SER A 515 -11.14 -9.08 -17.74
CA SER A 515 -11.78 -10.23 -17.11
C SER A 515 -11.35 -10.43 -15.66
N HIS A 516 -10.06 -10.19 -15.35
CA HIS A 516 -9.55 -10.25 -13.97
C HIS A 516 -10.11 -9.11 -13.11
N LEU A 517 -10.13 -7.89 -13.64
CA LEU A 517 -10.73 -6.76 -12.95
C LEU A 517 -12.23 -6.96 -12.69
N GLN A 518 -12.95 -7.51 -13.66
CA GLN A 518 -14.38 -7.82 -13.52
C GLN A 518 -14.63 -8.77 -12.35
N LYS A 519 -13.84 -9.85 -12.23
CA LYS A 519 -13.92 -10.77 -11.09
C LYS A 519 -13.63 -10.08 -9.76
N CYS A 520 -12.66 -9.18 -9.73
CA CYS A 520 -12.31 -8.42 -8.53
C CYS A 520 -13.42 -7.42 -8.15
N PHE A 521 -13.93 -6.65 -9.11
CA PHE A 521 -14.91 -5.60 -8.90
C PHE A 521 -16.28 -6.14 -8.46
N TYR A 522 -16.71 -7.25 -9.04
CA TYR A 522 -18.00 -7.88 -8.72
C TYR A 522 -17.92 -8.93 -7.61
N ASN A 523 -16.76 -9.07 -6.95
CA ASN A 523 -16.65 -9.93 -5.77
C ASN A 523 -17.53 -9.37 -4.64
N PRO A 524 -18.53 -10.10 -4.11
CA PRO A 524 -19.44 -9.61 -3.07
C PRO A 524 -18.72 -9.22 -1.76
N ARG A 525 -17.56 -9.80 -1.50
CA ARG A 525 -16.73 -9.48 -0.33
C ARG A 525 -15.98 -8.18 -0.48
N ASN A 526 -15.79 -7.70 -1.71
CA ASN A 526 -15.01 -6.49 -2.01
C ASN A 526 -15.93 -5.25 -2.00
N LYS A 527 -16.35 -4.83 -0.81
CA LYS A 527 -17.31 -3.74 -0.61
C LYS A 527 -16.78 -2.38 -1.08
N TYR A 528 -15.47 -2.14 -0.89
CA TYR A 528 -14.81 -0.91 -1.34
C TYR A 528 -13.48 -1.22 -1.99
N ILE A 529 -13.04 -0.31 -2.82
CA ILE A 529 -11.67 -0.18 -3.30
C ILE A 529 -11.26 1.27 -3.07
N ASN A 530 -10.15 1.48 -2.37
CA ASN A 530 -9.55 2.80 -2.17
C ASN A 530 -8.14 2.79 -2.74
N VAL A 531 -7.87 3.71 -3.65
CA VAL A 531 -6.56 3.88 -4.29
C VAL A 531 -6.00 5.22 -3.87
N LYS A 532 -4.75 5.21 -3.38
CA LYS A 532 -3.99 6.40 -3.07
C LYS A 532 -2.72 6.43 -3.93
N PHE A 533 -2.40 7.60 -4.44
CA PHE A 533 -1.15 7.87 -5.13
C PHE A 533 -0.25 8.73 -4.25
N ALA A 534 0.94 8.23 -3.93
CA ALA A 534 1.83 8.84 -2.95
C ALA A 534 2.99 9.62 -3.55
N GLU A 535 3.54 9.15 -4.66
CA GLU A 535 4.69 9.73 -5.36
C GLU A 535 4.48 9.62 -6.85
N ASN A 536 4.69 10.71 -7.56
CA ASN A 536 4.63 10.73 -9.01
C ASN A 536 6.02 11.06 -9.56
N ASP A 537 6.51 10.23 -10.46
CA ASP A 537 7.63 10.54 -11.33
C ASP A 537 7.10 10.51 -12.76
N ILE A 538 6.89 11.68 -13.33
CA ILE A 538 6.28 11.83 -14.64
C ILE A 538 7.32 12.37 -15.60
N GLN A 539 7.49 11.68 -16.72
CA GLN A 539 8.46 12.03 -17.74
C GLN A 539 7.77 12.16 -19.09
N THR A 540 8.22 13.12 -19.88
CA THR A 540 7.89 13.12 -21.29
C THR A 540 8.75 12.07 -21.98
N LEU A 541 8.13 11.00 -22.44
CA LEU A 541 8.80 10.02 -23.29
C LEU A 541 8.78 10.54 -24.73
N ASN A 542 9.48 11.63 -25.00
CA ASN A 542 9.67 12.32 -26.27
C ASN A 542 8.55 12.15 -27.31
N SER A 543 8.13 13.23 -27.94
CA SER A 543 7.25 13.17 -29.10
C SER A 543 7.94 12.39 -30.22
N PHE A 544 7.60 11.12 -30.35
CA PHE A 544 8.08 10.28 -31.46
C PHE A 544 7.04 10.35 -32.58
N ASN A 545 7.45 10.76 -33.78
CA ASN A 545 6.58 10.87 -34.94
C ASN A 545 5.28 11.68 -34.72
N GLY A 546 5.32 12.73 -33.88
CA GLY A 546 4.15 13.57 -33.60
C GLY A 546 3.25 13.10 -32.47
N HIS A 547 3.52 11.93 -31.86
CA HIS A 547 2.80 11.44 -30.70
C HIS A 547 3.27 12.14 -29.41
N LYS A 548 2.32 12.52 -28.54
CA LYS A 548 2.57 13.08 -27.20
C LYS A 548 2.46 11.96 -26.19
N VAL A 549 3.57 11.35 -25.83
CA VAL A 549 3.61 10.18 -24.94
C VAL A 549 4.24 10.54 -23.60
N TYR A 550 3.58 10.18 -22.53
CA TYR A 550 4.04 10.40 -21.14
C TYR A 550 4.24 9.08 -20.42
N GLY A 551 5.38 8.95 -19.73
CA GLY A 551 5.65 7.86 -18.78
C GLY A 551 5.35 8.35 -17.37
N ILE A 552 4.42 7.70 -16.72
CA ILE A 552 3.98 8.03 -15.36
C ILE A 552 4.37 6.86 -14.47
N GLN A 553 5.41 7.02 -13.68
CA GLN A 553 5.75 6.07 -12.61
C GLN A 553 5.21 6.61 -11.29
N ILE A 554 4.33 5.86 -10.65
CA ILE A 554 3.59 6.32 -9.48
C ILE A 554 3.59 5.27 -8.39
N LYS A 555 3.84 5.69 -7.16
CA LYS A 555 3.66 4.82 -6.01
C LYS A 555 2.18 4.73 -5.67
N GLN A 556 1.64 3.53 -5.81
CA GLN A 556 0.25 3.21 -5.58
C GLN A 556 0.10 2.44 -4.28
N LEU A 557 -0.79 2.92 -3.40
CA LEU A 557 -1.34 2.16 -2.31
C LEU A 557 -2.75 1.73 -2.71
N TYR A 558 -2.95 0.44 -2.85
CA TYR A 558 -4.26 -0.16 -3.16
C TYR A 558 -4.80 -0.81 -1.90
N ASN A 559 -6.00 -0.45 -1.50
CA ASN A 559 -6.68 -1.03 -0.36
C ASN A 559 -8.12 -1.39 -0.74
N SER A 560 -8.52 -2.60 -0.44
CA SER A 560 -9.89 -3.07 -0.62
C SER A 560 -10.33 -3.88 0.59
N ALA A 561 -11.59 -4.22 0.67
CA ALA A 561 -12.11 -5.00 1.78
C ALA A 561 -11.46 -6.40 1.92
N THR A 562 -10.80 -6.91 0.87
CA THR A 562 -10.23 -8.27 0.83
C THR A 562 -8.74 -8.32 0.53
N TYR A 563 -8.14 -7.23 0.06
CA TYR A 563 -6.76 -7.21 -0.42
C TYR A 563 -6.17 -5.80 -0.31
N GLY A 564 -4.87 -5.71 0.00
CA GLY A 564 -4.11 -4.48 -0.05
C GLY A 564 -2.68 -4.72 -0.53
N ASP A 565 -2.12 -3.76 -1.27
CA ASP A 565 -0.71 -3.74 -1.65
C ASP A 565 -0.15 -2.32 -1.76
N VAL A 566 1.17 -2.24 -1.73
CA VAL A 566 1.94 -1.03 -2.03
C VAL A 566 2.97 -1.40 -3.08
N GLY A 567 3.01 -0.65 -4.16
CA GLY A 567 3.98 -0.88 -5.22
C GLY A 567 4.04 0.30 -6.18
N TYR A 568 4.83 0.14 -7.23
CA TYR A 568 5.01 1.14 -8.27
C TYR A 568 4.26 0.72 -9.52
N LEU A 569 3.34 1.58 -9.92
CA LEU A 569 2.63 1.49 -11.17
C LEU A 569 3.38 2.34 -12.20
N PHE A 570 3.70 1.77 -13.34
CA PHE A 570 4.14 2.54 -14.49
C PHE A 570 3.06 2.52 -15.57
N LEU A 571 2.72 3.69 -16.06
CA LEU A 571 1.80 3.90 -17.17
C LEU A 571 2.54 4.64 -18.30
N MET A 572 2.51 4.09 -19.51
CA MET A 572 2.86 4.84 -20.70
C MET A 572 1.55 5.24 -21.39
N VAL A 573 1.30 6.54 -21.43
CA VAL A 573 0.04 7.11 -21.90
C VAL A 573 0.30 7.96 -23.13
N ASP A 574 -0.37 7.62 -24.22
CA ASP A 574 -0.46 8.45 -25.42
C ASP A 574 -1.60 9.47 -25.24
N MET A 575 -1.26 10.73 -25.19
CA MET A 575 -2.16 11.89 -25.09
C MET A 575 -2.15 12.74 -26.37
N THR A 576 -1.84 12.15 -27.52
CA THR A 576 -1.89 12.83 -28.81
C THR A 576 -3.29 13.33 -29.12
N ASP A 577 -4.30 12.50 -28.85
CA ASP A 577 -5.69 12.90 -28.76
C ASP A 577 -6.02 13.19 -27.29
N ALA A 578 -6.15 14.47 -26.96
CA ALA A 578 -6.41 14.92 -25.59
C ALA A 578 -7.75 14.41 -25.02
N ASP A 579 -8.74 14.19 -25.91
CA ASP A 579 -10.08 13.71 -25.52
C ASP A 579 -10.11 12.19 -25.34
N LYS A 580 -9.10 11.46 -25.84
CA LYS A 580 -9.03 10.00 -25.80
C LYS A 580 -7.62 9.50 -25.44
N PRO A 581 -7.13 9.79 -24.25
CA PRO A 581 -5.84 9.27 -23.80
C PRO A 581 -5.83 7.74 -23.80
N GLN A 582 -4.73 7.13 -24.28
CA GLN A 582 -4.61 5.69 -24.43
C GLN A 582 -3.41 5.15 -23.66
N ILE A 583 -3.64 4.22 -22.75
CA ILE A 583 -2.57 3.49 -22.05
C ILE A 583 -2.00 2.44 -23.01
N LYS A 584 -0.73 2.60 -23.39
CA LYS A 584 0.02 1.64 -24.21
C LYS A 584 0.77 0.62 -23.35
N VAL A 585 1.24 1.03 -22.20
CA VAL A 585 1.90 0.14 -21.24
C VAL A 585 1.34 0.37 -19.84
N ARG A 586 1.08 -0.70 -19.14
CA ARG A 586 0.80 -0.71 -17.70
C ARG A 586 1.63 -1.81 -17.05
N THR A 587 2.52 -1.45 -16.15
CA THR A 587 3.23 -2.42 -15.31
C THR A 587 3.03 -2.10 -13.83
N TRP A 588 3.04 -3.12 -12.99
CA TRP A 588 3.10 -2.98 -11.54
C TRP A 588 4.22 -3.85 -10.99
N GLN A 589 4.97 -3.30 -10.06
CA GLN A 589 6.10 -3.98 -9.43
C GLN A 589 6.30 -3.45 -8.01
N PRO A 590 6.88 -4.26 -7.10
CA PRO A 590 7.03 -3.87 -5.69
C PRO A 590 8.00 -2.71 -5.48
N ASN A 591 9.02 -2.58 -6.34
CA ASN A 591 10.06 -1.56 -6.24
C ASN A 591 9.99 -0.58 -7.41
N GLN A 592 10.51 0.62 -7.20
CA GLN A 592 10.66 1.62 -8.26
C GLN A 592 11.63 1.10 -9.33
N THR A 593 11.24 1.22 -10.59
CA THR A 593 12.12 0.89 -11.72
C THR A 593 12.98 2.09 -12.06
N PRO A 594 14.29 1.91 -12.19
CA PRO A 594 15.16 2.95 -12.74
C PRO A 594 14.67 3.43 -14.11
N ILE A 595 14.88 4.72 -14.38
CA ILE A 595 14.36 5.40 -15.59
C ILE A 595 14.83 4.74 -16.89
N ASP A 596 16.09 4.32 -16.91
CA ASP A 596 16.76 3.64 -18.04
C ASP A 596 16.24 2.22 -18.31
N GLN A 597 15.45 1.67 -17.39
CA GLN A 597 14.82 0.34 -17.50
C GLN A 597 13.31 0.42 -17.75
N LEU A 598 12.75 1.61 -17.83
CA LEU A 598 11.35 1.82 -18.21
C LEU A 598 11.16 1.66 -19.72
N PHE A 599 9.96 1.31 -20.12
CA PHE A 599 9.58 1.26 -21.55
C PHE A 599 9.72 2.63 -22.21
N HIS A 600 10.22 2.65 -23.42
CA HIS A 600 10.41 3.86 -24.24
C HIS A 600 9.38 3.93 -25.36
N ALA A 601 8.98 5.13 -25.72
CA ALA A 601 7.99 5.34 -26.78
C ALA A 601 8.41 4.72 -28.13
N GLY A 602 9.71 4.74 -28.47
CA GLY A 602 10.25 4.16 -29.71
C GLY A 602 10.07 2.64 -29.85
N GLU A 603 9.69 1.94 -28.79
CA GLU A 603 9.38 0.50 -28.83
C GLU A 603 7.97 0.22 -29.39
N PHE A 604 7.09 1.23 -29.37
CA PHE A 604 5.67 1.12 -29.72
C PHE A 604 5.26 1.92 -30.95
N TYR A 605 6.05 2.94 -31.32
CA TYR A 605 5.79 3.78 -32.48
C TYR A 605 6.96 3.64 -33.46
N LYS A 606 6.73 2.95 -34.56
CA LYS A 606 7.71 2.78 -35.65
C LYS A 606 7.55 3.84 -36.73
#